data_ee826f34a653e0eae3f6a376a872df0c
#
_entry.id   ee826f34a653e0eae3f6a376a872df0c
#
_cell.length_a   1.000
_cell.length_b   1.000
_cell.length_c   1.000
_cell.angle_alpha   90.00
_cell.angle_beta   90.00
_cell.angle_gamma   90.00
#
_symmetry.space_group_name_H-M   'P 1'
#
loop_
_entity.id
_entity.type
_entity.pdbx_description
1 polymer ?
#
loop_
_entity_poly.entity_id
_entity_poly.type
_entity_poly.pdbx_seq_one_letter_code
_entity_poly.pdbx_strand_id
1 'polypeptide(L)'
;ERPRLDMQRVLLMCLVHDLGEAYDGDIPAVAQMADGTKEAAELAAMDKLTRMLPPAAGTAIRKIWEEYEACQTPEARWVKALDKAETIIQHNQGANPADFDYAFNLTYGSGYFRDDDLLRDLRRLLDDETRRHIVP
;
A
#
# COMPACT_ATOMS: atom_id res chain seq x y z
N GLU A 1 23.09 5.74 8.41
CA GLU A 1 22.74 4.52 9.15
C GLU A 1 21.25 4.27 8.93
N ARG A 2 20.87 3.08 8.44
CA ARG A 2 19.46 2.77 8.21
C ARG A 2 18.74 2.67 9.55
N PRO A 3 17.53 3.23 9.71
CA PRO A 3 16.73 2.96 10.88
C PRO A 3 16.50 1.44 10.97
N ARG A 4 16.72 0.88 12.15
CA ARG A 4 16.46 -0.53 12.39
C ARG A 4 14.96 -0.72 12.52
N LEU A 5 14.34 -1.27 11.49
CA LEU A 5 12.91 -1.56 11.47
C LEU A 5 12.55 -2.66 12.48
N ASP A 6 11.43 -2.51 13.17
CA ASP A 6 10.78 -3.59 13.88
C ASP A 6 10.08 -4.51 12.86
N MET A 7 10.76 -5.61 12.50
CA MET A 7 10.25 -6.54 11.49
C MET A 7 8.97 -7.24 11.92
N GLN A 8 8.73 -7.44 13.22
CA GLN A 8 7.47 -7.99 13.69
C GLN A 8 6.32 -7.01 13.39
N ARG A 9 6.56 -5.73 13.59
CA ARG A 9 5.59 -4.67 13.30
C ARG A 9 5.33 -4.53 11.80
N VAL A 10 6.39 -4.57 10.98
CA VAL A 10 6.28 -4.58 9.50
C VAL A 10 5.41 -5.75 9.05
N LEU A 11 5.69 -6.97 9.50
CA LEU A 11 4.91 -8.16 9.11
C LEU A 11 3.44 -8.09 9.56
N LEU A 12 3.18 -7.57 10.77
CA LEU A 12 1.79 -7.37 11.22
C LEU A 12 1.06 -6.33 10.35
N MET A 13 1.71 -5.24 9.97
CA MET A 13 1.12 -4.26 9.04
C MET A 13 0.83 -4.88 7.67
N CYS A 14 1.75 -5.68 7.12
CA CYS A 14 1.52 -6.40 5.86
C CYS A 14 0.30 -7.33 5.93
N LEU A 15 0.00 -7.91 7.10
CA LEU A 15 -1.16 -8.78 7.26
C LEU A 15 -2.48 -8.04 7.44
N VAL A 16 -2.45 -6.80 7.94
CA VAL A 16 -3.68 -6.09 8.34
C VAL A 16 -4.03 -4.89 7.47
N HIS A 17 -3.10 -4.40 6.62
CA HIS A 17 -3.29 -3.12 5.91
C HIS A 17 -4.54 -3.12 5.02
N ASP A 18 -4.87 -4.22 4.35
CA ASP A 18 -6.01 -4.34 3.45
C ASP A 18 -7.30 -4.82 4.15
N LEU A 19 -7.28 -5.03 5.46
CA LEU A 19 -8.50 -5.47 6.17
C LEU A 19 -9.64 -4.44 6.09
N GLY A 20 -9.32 -3.16 5.90
CA GLY A 20 -10.31 -2.12 5.65
C GLY A 20 -11.11 -2.34 4.37
N GLU A 21 -10.57 -3.08 3.40
CA GLU A 21 -11.21 -3.35 2.10
C GLU A 21 -12.07 -4.63 2.10
N ALA A 22 -12.17 -5.33 3.24
CA ALA A 22 -12.79 -6.67 3.33
C ALA A 22 -14.28 -6.72 2.95
N TYR A 23 -15.00 -5.60 2.96
CA TYR A 23 -16.44 -5.56 2.63
C TYR A 23 -16.71 -4.92 1.28
N ASP A 24 -16.04 -3.84 0.95
CA ASP A 24 -16.30 -3.08 -0.28
C ASP A 24 -15.32 -3.44 -1.40
N GLY A 25 -14.27 -4.22 -1.09
CA GLY A 25 -13.22 -4.61 -2.02
C GLY A 25 -12.19 -3.51 -2.27
N ASP A 26 -11.12 -3.88 -2.95
CA ASP A 26 -10.10 -2.94 -3.40
C ASP A 26 -10.60 -2.11 -4.60
N ILE A 27 -10.37 -0.81 -4.56
CA ILE A 27 -10.60 0.09 -5.70
C ILE A 27 -9.27 0.24 -6.45
N PRO A 28 -9.20 -0.15 -7.75
CA PRO A 28 -7.98 -0.01 -8.53
C PRO A 28 -7.37 1.39 -8.41
N ALA A 29 -6.05 1.46 -8.23
CA ALA A 29 -5.34 2.71 -7.97
C ALA A 29 -5.67 3.82 -9.00
N VAL A 30 -5.86 3.46 -10.27
CA VAL A 30 -6.23 4.37 -11.36
C VAL A 30 -7.68 4.91 -11.27
N ALA A 31 -8.54 4.29 -10.44
CA ALA A 31 -9.95 4.65 -10.28
C ALA A 31 -10.26 5.29 -8.91
N GLN A 32 -9.28 5.41 -8.03
CA GLN A 32 -9.47 6.01 -6.70
C GLN A 32 -9.78 7.51 -6.80
N MET A 33 -10.85 7.94 -6.12
CA MET A 33 -11.24 9.34 -6.02
C MET A 33 -10.82 9.90 -4.66
N ALA A 34 -10.31 11.12 -4.63
CA ALA A 34 -9.85 11.79 -3.42
C ALA A 34 -11.01 12.54 -2.70
N ASP A 35 -12.12 11.86 -2.45
CA ASP A 35 -13.33 12.44 -1.83
C ASP A 35 -13.57 11.98 -0.37
N GLY A 36 -12.67 11.17 0.19
CA GLY A 36 -12.77 10.67 1.58
C GLY A 36 -13.78 9.52 1.77
N THR A 37 -14.45 9.07 0.74
CA THR A 37 -15.45 7.98 0.83
C THR A 37 -14.77 6.64 1.11
N LYS A 38 -13.60 6.40 0.51
CA LYS A 38 -12.81 5.19 0.71
C LYS A 38 -12.38 5.07 2.18
N GLU A 39 -11.78 6.11 2.74
CA GLU A 39 -11.32 6.12 4.13
C GLU A 39 -12.46 5.87 5.13
N ALA A 40 -13.64 6.44 4.89
CA ALA A 40 -14.81 6.22 5.74
C ALA A 40 -15.32 4.77 5.66
N ALA A 41 -15.32 4.16 4.47
CA ALA A 41 -15.72 2.78 4.26
C ALA A 41 -14.73 1.80 4.93
N GLU A 42 -13.43 2.00 4.75
CA GLU A 42 -12.39 1.21 5.39
C GLU A 42 -12.44 1.29 6.92
N LEU A 43 -12.67 2.49 7.47
CA LEU A 43 -12.85 2.69 8.90
C LEU A 43 -14.04 1.91 9.45
N ALA A 44 -15.18 1.94 8.76
CA ALA A 44 -16.38 1.20 9.13
C ALA A 44 -16.15 -0.33 9.04
N ALA A 45 -15.42 -0.79 8.03
CA ALA A 45 -15.04 -2.19 7.88
C ALA A 45 -14.15 -2.66 9.03
N MET A 46 -13.14 -1.86 9.40
CA MET A 46 -12.25 -2.15 10.54
C MET A 46 -13.02 -2.16 11.87
N ASP A 47 -13.99 -1.26 12.08
CA ASP A 47 -14.85 -1.27 13.25
C ASP A 47 -15.66 -2.56 13.35
N LYS A 48 -16.20 -3.03 12.24
CA LYS A 48 -16.98 -4.26 12.18
C LYS A 48 -16.12 -5.50 12.44
N LEU A 49 -14.95 -5.59 11.78
CA LEU A 49 -14.03 -6.74 11.92
C LEU A 49 -13.49 -6.85 13.35
N THR A 50 -13.03 -5.75 13.92
CA THR A 50 -12.40 -5.76 15.25
C THR A 50 -13.38 -6.05 16.38
N ARG A 51 -14.69 -5.72 16.22
CA ARG A 51 -15.75 -6.10 17.17
C ARG A 51 -16.04 -7.61 17.21
N MET A 52 -15.67 -8.34 16.17
CA MET A 52 -15.84 -9.81 16.12
C MET A 52 -14.74 -10.55 16.88
N LEU A 53 -13.72 -9.86 17.33
CA LEU A 53 -12.55 -10.41 18.03
C LEU A 53 -12.63 -10.19 19.55
N PRO A 54 -11.90 -10.97 20.35
CA PRO A 54 -11.69 -10.64 21.76
C PRO A 54 -11.16 -9.20 21.88
N PRO A 55 -11.61 -8.41 22.87
CA PRO A 55 -11.32 -6.96 22.95
C PRO A 55 -9.82 -6.61 22.83
N ALA A 56 -8.95 -7.37 23.47
CA ALA A 56 -7.50 -7.14 23.41
C ALA A 56 -6.93 -7.35 21.99
N ALA A 57 -7.37 -8.40 21.29
CA ALA A 57 -6.95 -8.70 19.92
C ALA A 57 -7.50 -7.65 18.94
N GLY A 58 -8.78 -7.30 19.04
CA GLY A 58 -9.39 -6.26 18.21
C GLY A 58 -8.68 -4.91 18.35
N THR A 59 -8.38 -4.51 19.60
CA THR A 59 -7.62 -3.28 19.87
C THR A 59 -6.21 -3.33 19.29
N ALA A 60 -5.51 -4.45 19.39
CA ALA A 60 -4.15 -4.60 18.87
C ALA A 60 -4.13 -4.47 17.33
N ILE A 61 -5.02 -5.18 16.65
CA ILE A 61 -5.15 -5.13 15.17
C ILE A 61 -5.50 -3.72 14.73
N ARG A 62 -6.47 -3.08 15.38
CA ARG A 62 -6.88 -1.71 15.07
C ARG A 62 -5.72 -0.72 15.14
N LYS A 63 -4.90 -0.79 16.20
CA LYS A 63 -3.74 0.09 16.37
C LYS A 63 -2.70 -0.08 15.27
N ILE A 64 -2.44 -1.31 14.82
CA ILE A 64 -1.50 -1.58 13.74
C ILE A 64 -2.03 -1.01 12.43
N TRP A 65 -3.31 -1.20 12.13
CA TRP A 65 -3.94 -0.64 10.95
C TRP A 65 -3.93 0.90 10.96
N GLU A 66 -4.30 1.54 12.06
CA GLU A 66 -4.27 2.99 12.23
C GLU A 66 -2.85 3.57 12.06
N GLU A 67 -1.82 2.86 12.52
CA GLU A 67 -0.43 3.26 12.31
C GLU A 67 -0.03 3.19 10.84
N TYR A 68 -0.44 2.13 10.14
CA TYR A 68 -0.23 2.01 8.70
C TYR A 68 -0.91 3.16 7.95
N GLU A 69 -2.17 3.46 8.26
CA GLU A 69 -2.91 4.56 7.63
C GLU A 69 -2.27 5.93 7.91
N ALA A 70 -1.86 6.20 9.15
CA ALA A 70 -1.18 7.43 9.52
C ALA A 70 0.16 7.63 8.81
N CYS A 71 0.84 6.55 8.40
CA CYS A 71 2.10 6.55 7.63
C CYS A 71 3.21 7.44 8.22
N GLN A 72 3.30 7.51 9.55
CA GLN A 72 4.26 8.38 10.24
C GLN A 72 5.52 7.65 10.72
N THR A 73 5.40 6.34 11.01
CA THR A 73 6.53 5.51 11.47
C THR A 73 7.36 5.00 10.29
N PRO A 74 8.66 4.68 10.50
CA PRO A 74 9.49 4.06 9.48
C PRO A 74 8.90 2.76 8.95
N GLU A 75 8.32 1.92 9.83
CA GLU A 75 7.67 0.66 9.48
C GLU A 75 6.47 0.89 8.55
N ALA A 76 5.59 1.84 8.89
CA ALA A 76 4.42 2.15 8.08
C ALA A 76 4.82 2.68 6.69
N ARG A 77 5.83 3.54 6.60
CA ARG A 77 6.37 4.04 5.32
C ARG A 77 6.94 2.92 4.47
N TRP A 78 7.67 1.98 5.10
CA TRP A 78 8.19 0.80 4.42
C TRP A 78 7.07 -0.06 3.84
N VAL A 79 6.04 -0.37 4.64
CA VAL A 79 4.90 -1.18 4.17
C VAL A 79 4.13 -0.44 3.07
N LYS A 80 3.87 0.87 3.19
CA LYS A 80 3.26 1.68 2.11
C LYS A 80 4.10 1.64 0.83
N ALA A 81 5.43 1.71 0.91
CA ALA A 81 6.29 1.61 -0.26
C ALA A 81 6.21 0.23 -0.92
N LEU A 82 6.20 -0.85 -0.13
CA LEU A 82 6.08 -2.22 -0.64
C LEU A 82 4.72 -2.49 -1.27
N ASP A 83 3.63 -2.01 -0.69
CA ASP A 83 2.29 -2.06 -1.24
C ASP A 83 2.23 -1.35 -2.61
N LYS A 84 2.77 -0.14 -2.73
CA LYS A 84 2.86 0.56 -4.02
C LYS A 84 3.77 -0.14 -5.03
N ALA A 85 4.86 -0.75 -4.56
CA ALA A 85 5.73 -1.56 -5.42
C ALA A 85 4.99 -2.78 -5.97
N GLU A 86 4.21 -3.47 -5.15
CA GLU A 86 3.41 -4.62 -5.53
C GLU A 86 2.41 -4.27 -6.64
N THR A 87 1.67 -3.17 -6.48
CA THR A 87 0.74 -2.66 -7.51
C THR A 87 1.45 -2.41 -8.84
N ILE A 88 2.63 -1.74 -8.82
CA ILE A 88 3.42 -1.48 -10.03
C ILE A 88 3.88 -2.79 -10.68
N ILE A 89 4.30 -3.78 -9.89
CA ILE A 89 4.70 -5.10 -10.38
C ILE A 89 3.51 -5.79 -11.05
N GLN A 90 2.34 -5.78 -10.42
CA GLN A 90 1.12 -6.35 -11.01
C GLN A 90 0.77 -5.68 -12.34
N HIS A 91 0.85 -4.36 -12.42
CA HIS A 91 0.62 -3.63 -13.67
C HIS A 91 1.63 -4.00 -14.75
N ASN A 92 2.93 -4.08 -14.41
CA ASN A 92 3.98 -4.40 -15.38
C ASN A 92 3.94 -5.84 -15.87
N GLN A 93 3.47 -6.79 -15.05
CA GLN A 93 3.46 -8.22 -15.36
C GLN A 93 2.08 -8.75 -15.76
N GLY A 94 1.04 -7.98 -15.56
CA GLY A 94 -0.34 -8.37 -15.79
C GLY A 94 -0.74 -8.34 -17.28
N ALA A 95 -1.82 -9.06 -17.60
CA ALA A 95 -2.49 -8.99 -18.90
C ALA A 95 -3.45 -7.78 -18.90
N ASN A 96 -2.91 -6.59 -19.13
CA ASN A 96 -3.69 -5.36 -19.11
C ASN A 96 -4.39 -5.10 -20.47
N PRO A 97 -5.46 -4.27 -20.50
CA PRO A 97 -6.05 -3.76 -21.72
C PRO A 97 -5.03 -3.03 -22.60
N ALA A 98 -5.29 -2.99 -23.90
CA ALA A 98 -4.35 -2.36 -24.86
C ALA A 98 -4.14 -0.84 -24.64
N ASP A 99 -5.09 -0.19 -24.00
CA ASP A 99 -5.10 1.24 -23.64
C ASP A 99 -4.68 1.52 -22.19
N PHE A 100 -4.08 0.54 -21.51
CA PHE A 100 -3.64 0.70 -20.13
C PHE A 100 -2.55 1.76 -20.02
N ASP A 101 -2.76 2.75 -19.12
CA ASP A 101 -1.82 3.84 -18.89
C ASP A 101 -0.65 3.41 -17.99
N TYR A 102 0.38 2.85 -18.59
CA TYR A 102 1.62 2.51 -17.87
C TYR A 102 2.35 3.76 -17.33
N ALA A 103 2.16 4.95 -17.91
CA ALA A 103 2.82 6.16 -17.43
C ALA A 103 2.36 6.56 -16.02
N PHE A 104 1.14 6.18 -15.63
CA PHE A 104 0.65 6.31 -14.24
C PHE A 104 1.63 5.73 -13.22
N ASN A 105 2.22 4.57 -13.48
CA ASN A 105 3.14 3.90 -12.56
C ASN A 105 4.36 4.75 -12.21
N LEU A 106 4.86 5.60 -13.14
CA LEU A 106 6.06 6.41 -12.92
C LEU A 106 5.87 7.49 -11.83
N THR A 107 4.64 7.85 -11.52
CA THR A 107 4.31 8.84 -10.47
C THR A 107 3.65 8.21 -9.25
N TYR A 108 2.97 7.08 -9.43
CA TYR A 108 2.20 6.42 -8.38
C TYR A 108 3.07 6.05 -7.18
N GLY A 109 2.71 6.53 -6.01
CA GLY A 109 3.38 6.22 -4.74
C GLY A 109 4.84 6.66 -4.63
N SER A 110 5.38 7.44 -5.60
CA SER A 110 6.81 7.78 -5.67
C SER A 110 7.38 8.43 -4.40
N GLY A 111 6.54 9.11 -3.62
CA GLY A 111 6.94 9.76 -2.37
C GLY A 111 7.38 8.80 -1.27
N TYR A 112 6.84 7.57 -1.24
CA TYR A 112 7.13 6.58 -0.20
C TYR A 112 8.51 5.93 -0.34
N PHE A 113 9.18 6.07 -1.49
CA PHE A 113 10.46 5.43 -1.77
C PHE A 113 11.69 6.30 -1.46
N ARG A 114 11.50 7.56 -1.01
CA ARG A 114 12.57 8.57 -0.96
C ARG A 114 13.52 8.42 0.24
N ASP A 115 13.03 7.88 1.35
CA ASP A 115 13.71 7.98 2.64
C ASP A 115 14.67 6.81 2.92
N ASP A 116 14.75 5.81 2.04
CA ASP A 116 15.61 4.63 2.18
C ASP A 116 16.27 4.27 0.86
N ASP A 117 17.59 3.92 0.90
CA ASP A 117 18.36 3.59 -0.30
C ASP A 117 17.86 2.35 -1.01
N LEU A 118 17.45 1.30 -0.26
CA LEU A 118 16.93 0.09 -0.86
C LEU A 118 15.59 0.34 -1.55
N LEU A 119 14.73 1.15 -0.95
CA LEU A 119 13.45 1.51 -1.56
C LEU A 119 13.68 2.37 -2.82
N ARG A 120 14.65 3.29 -2.81
CA ARG A 120 15.02 4.05 -4.02
C ARG A 120 15.53 3.15 -5.15
N ASP A 121 16.36 2.17 -4.80
CA ASP A 121 16.87 1.20 -5.79
C ASP A 121 15.74 0.31 -6.34
N LEU A 122 14.84 -0.17 -5.47
CA LEU A 122 13.64 -0.90 -5.89
C LEU A 122 12.80 -0.04 -6.84
N ARG A 123 12.51 1.21 -6.48
CA ARG A 123 11.73 2.12 -7.32
C ARG A 123 12.36 2.32 -8.69
N ARG A 124 13.68 2.49 -8.77
CA ARG A 124 14.38 2.63 -10.05
C ARG A 124 14.18 1.41 -10.95
N LEU A 125 14.29 0.19 -10.38
CA LEU A 125 14.05 -1.05 -11.14
C LEU A 125 12.62 -1.13 -11.67
N LEU A 126 11.62 -0.77 -10.86
CA LEU A 126 10.21 -0.73 -11.26
C LEU A 126 9.95 0.29 -12.36
N ASP A 127 10.51 1.48 -12.23
CA ASP A 127 10.38 2.53 -13.23
C ASP A 127 11.04 2.13 -14.57
N ASP A 128 12.20 1.46 -14.53
CA ASP A 128 12.88 0.98 -15.74
C ASP A 128 12.08 -0.12 -16.44
N GLU A 129 11.41 -1.01 -15.69
CA GLU A 129 10.50 -1.99 -16.26
C GLU A 129 9.27 -1.33 -16.86
N THR A 130 8.63 -0.42 -16.12
CA THR A 130 7.46 0.35 -16.62
C THR A 130 7.77 1.06 -17.95
N ARG A 131 8.94 1.70 -18.06
CA ARG A 131 9.34 2.41 -19.30
C ARG A 131 9.41 1.50 -20.52
N ARG A 132 9.68 0.20 -20.34
CA ARG A 132 9.68 -0.77 -21.46
C ARG A 132 8.29 -1.00 -22.05
N HIS A 133 7.23 -0.75 -21.28
CA HIS A 133 5.84 -0.83 -21.75
C HIS A 133 5.35 0.44 -22.44
N ILE A 134 6.04 1.59 -22.24
CA ILE A 134 5.64 2.90 -22.77
C ILE A 134 6.23 3.18 -24.15
N VAL A 135 7.17 2.34 -24.62
CA VAL A 135 7.85 2.55 -25.92
C VAL A 135 6.86 2.45 -27.07
N PRO A 136 6.88 3.41 -28.03
CA PRO A 136 5.98 3.46 -29.17
C PRO A 136 6.20 2.35 -30.19
#